data_ceb3e329775a74f333272c5ac2451515
#
_entry.id   ceb3e329775a74f333272c5ac2451515
#
_cell.length_a   1.000
_cell.length_b   1.000
_cell.length_c   1.000
_cell.angle_alpha   90.00
_cell.angle_beta   90.00
_cell.angle_gamma   90.00
#
_symmetry.space_group_name_H-M   'P 1'
#
loop_
_entity.id
_entity.type
_entity.pdbx_description
1 polymer ?
#
loop_
_entity_poly.entity_id
_entity_poly.type
_entity_poly.pdbx_seq_one_letter_code
_entity_poly.pdbx_strand_id
1 'polypeptide(L)'
;MFRKKNRSKRRTRAMLSAYSIIMILIVLLGILSHVLPKAKYMVAPIELEEPGVEVGPGEWENETEAGGPDELKTEGLSELEVGDEVTGAESPEFRMLTSEEISDDEMSNRSTNEVVLISEEAKVEAGDDNEVVLIATDGAEETETFDTLEECENANGADSCVIVDGSGVIGAELHQVLMAPILGFENAIDVCIFVMVLGGFLAIMAKTKALETGIKILVRKMHGKEYLLILILMFIFSILGTTYGFLEESVGFYVLIAATMFAAGMDPLVGVATILLGSGAGVLGSTINPFATGVAVSAMKDAGIEFNQGTIILIAVVLWLTTLAIAAFFVVKYAKKVQRDKGSTFLSLREQAIAEKKYSKFLETKGSIEKLTGRQIASLIVFGLTFLVMIIGFIPWGDFGITFFDSWTGWLTGAPLGLWWFYEAALWFLLASILLAIINREGEHGFIDTFIDGADDMIGVVLVIAVARGASVLMAETSMDNFIVVNASNFLATLPEMAFVPLNYILHIVLSVLVPSSSGLATLSTPIIAPVAANLGYSTNVAAMTIVAANGLVNLITPTCGAIMAGLALAKVDYSTWFKWGIRVVACIAVVNIIVLCLFSL
;
A
#
# COMPACT_ATOMS: atom_id res chain seq x y z
N MET A 1 -36.45 -48.25 29.61
CA MET A 1 -37.03 -47.65 28.39
C MET A 1 -36.46 -46.25 28.22
N PHE A 2 -35.23 -46.15 27.64
CA PHE A 2 -34.51 -44.85 27.52
C PHE A 2 -34.71 -44.31 26.12
N ARG A 3 -35.44 -43.21 25.99
CA ARG A 3 -35.66 -42.47 24.75
C ARG A 3 -34.42 -41.64 24.43
N LYS A 4 -33.57 -42.09 23.50
CA LYS A 4 -32.48 -41.29 22.90
C LYS A 4 -33.08 -40.11 22.16
N LYS A 5 -32.90 -38.90 22.71
CA LYS A 5 -33.16 -37.64 22.02
C LYS A 5 -32.07 -37.45 20.94
N ASN A 6 -32.43 -37.68 19.68
CA ASN A 6 -31.62 -37.30 18.52
C ASN A 6 -31.50 -35.76 18.51
N ARG A 7 -30.38 -35.20 19.02
CA ARG A 7 -29.99 -33.83 18.75
C ARG A 7 -29.45 -33.78 17.31
N SER A 8 -30.24 -33.25 16.39
CA SER A 8 -29.77 -32.88 15.06
C SER A 8 -28.57 -31.98 15.23
N LYS A 9 -27.36 -32.45 14.85
CA LYS A 9 -26.18 -31.61 14.65
C LYS A 9 -26.54 -30.65 13.52
N ARG A 10 -26.99 -29.43 13.84
CA ARG A 10 -26.85 -28.30 12.91
C ARG A 10 -25.37 -28.22 12.60
N ARG A 11 -24.97 -28.65 11.41
CA ARG A 11 -23.68 -28.32 10.81
C ARG A 11 -23.65 -26.81 10.70
N THR A 12 -23.05 -26.12 11.67
CA THR A 12 -22.53 -24.76 11.45
C THR A 12 -21.55 -24.92 10.32
N ARG A 13 -21.87 -24.38 9.14
CA ARG A 13 -20.89 -24.25 8.05
C ARG A 13 -19.74 -23.46 8.66
N ALA A 14 -18.61 -24.12 8.90
CA ALA A 14 -17.38 -23.44 9.24
C ALA A 14 -17.08 -22.49 8.07
N MET A 15 -16.88 -21.20 8.35
CA MET A 15 -16.39 -20.27 7.34
C MET A 15 -14.99 -20.74 6.93
N LEU A 16 -14.66 -20.55 5.65
CA LEU A 16 -13.35 -20.84 5.11
C LEU A 16 -12.27 -20.06 5.86
N SER A 17 -11.09 -20.62 5.98
CA SER A 17 -9.93 -19.91 6.49
C SER A 17 -9.52 -18.79 5.53
N ALA A 18 -8.75 -17.80 6.00
CA ALA A 18 -8.19 -16.75 5.15
C ALA A 18 -7.41 -17.33 3.96
N TYR A 19 -6.57 -18.34 4.21
CA TYR A 19 -5.87 -19.09 3.18
C TYR A 19 -6.79 -19.62 2.08
N SER A 20 -7.86 -20.31 2.49
CA SER A 20 -8.78 -20.89 1.54
C SER A 20 -9.48 -19.83 0.71
N ILE A 21 -9.82 -18.69 1.31
CA ILE A 21 -10.48 -17.58 0.62
C ILE A 21 -9.52 -17.01 -0.45
N ILE A 22 -8.27 -16.72 -0.07
CA ILE A 22 -7.30 -16.11 -0.97
C ILE A 22 -6.86 -17.08 -2.06
N MET A 23 -6.63 -18.36 -1.73
CA MET A 23 -6.32 -19.38 -2.74
C MET A 23 -7.46 -19.56 -3.76
N ILE A 24 -8.71 -19.55 -3.30
CA ILE A 24 -9.86 -19.57 -4.22
C ILE A 24 -9.87 -18.32 -5.10
N LEU A 25 -9.54 -17.15 -4.56
CA LEU A 25 -9.44 -15.90 -5.32
C LEU A 25 -8.39 -16.02 -6.44
N ILE A 26 -7.18 -16.50 -6.13
CA ILE A 26 -6.10 -16.70 -7.12
C ILE A 26 -6.56 -17.62 -8.26
N VAL A 27 -7.19 -18.76 -7.92
CA VAL A 27 -7.72 -19.69 -8.93
C VAL A 27 -8.82 -19.04 -9.76
N LEU A 28 -9.70 -18.26 -9.14
CA LEU A 28 -10.76 -17.54 -9.86
C LEU A 28 -10.18 -16.48 -10.80
N LEU A 29 -9.14 -15.75 -10.41
CA LEU A 29 -8.44 -14.79 -11.26
C LEU A 29 -7.79 -15.51 -12.46
N GLY A 30 -7.12 -16.65 -12.24
CA GLY A 30 -6.57 -17.46 -13.31
C GLY A 30 -7.63 -17.94 -14.31
N ILE A 31 -8.82 -18.36 -13.84
CA ILE A 31 -9.93 -18.72 -14.72
C ILE A 31 -10.47 -17.49 -15.46
N LEU A 32 -10.62 -16.38 -14.76
CA LEU A 32 -11.16 -15.13 -15.32
C LEU A 32 -10.28 -14.58 -16.44
N SER A 33 -8.95 -14.73 -16.36
CA SER A 33 -8.02 -14.30 -17.41
C SER A 33 -8.25 -14.98 -18.76
N HIS A 34 -8.85 -16.18 -18.77
CA HIS A 34 -9.22 -16.87 -20.02
C HIS A 34 -10.60 -16.51 -20.56
N VAL A 35 -11.44 -15.88 -19.73
CA VAL A 35 -12.81 -15.48 -20.11
C VAL A 35 -12.85 -14.05 -20.61
N LEU A 36 -11.98 -13.20 -20.12
CA LEU A 36 -11.85 -11.80 -20.52
C LEU A 36 -11.29 -11.69 -21.95
N PRO A 37 -11.52 -10.56 -22.65
CA PRO A 37 -10.91 -10.28 -23.95
C PRO A 37 -9.39 -10.47 -23.89
N LYS A 38 -8.82 -10.97 -24.97
CA LYS A 38 -7.37 -11.15 -25.06
C LYS A 38 -6.68 -9.82 -25.31
N ALA A 39 -5.50 -9.65 -24.71
CA ALA A 39 -4.63 -8.53 -24.94
C ALA A 39 -4.25 -8.42 -26.43
N LYS A 40 -4.11 -7.20 -26.92
CA LYS A 40 -3.51 -6.86 -28.19
C LYS A 40 -2.15 -6.24 -27.95
N TYR A 41 -1.28 -6.34 -28.93
CA TYR A 41 0.09 -5.88 -28.87
C TYR A 41 0.31 -4.78 -29.91
N MET A 42 1.20 -3.85 -29.61
CA MET A 42 1.69 -2.83 -30.54
C MET A 42 3.19 -2.70 -30.37
N VAL A 43 3.86 -2.06 -31.32
CA VAL A 43 5.27 -1.71 -31.19
C VAL A 43 5.42 -0.75 -30.03
N ALA A 44 6.40 -1.00 -29.15
CA ALA A 44 6.71 -0.11 -28.04
C ALA A 44 7.09 1.27 -28.61
N PRO A 45 6.50 2.37 -28.11
CA PRO A 45 7.02 3.69 -28.43
C PRO A 45 8.48 3.77 -27.97
N ILE A 46 9.34 4.32 -28.79
CA ILE A 46 10.76 4.48 -28.45
C ILE A 46 10.84 5.55 -27.35
N GLU A 47 11.00 5.12 -26.10
CA GLU A 47 11.38 6.01 -25.01
C GLU A 47 12.89 6.23 -25.09
N LEU A 48 13.31 7.46 -25.39
CA LEU A 48 14.70 7.85 -25.20
C LEU A 48 14.91 8.04 -23.68
N GLU A 49 15.79 7.24 -23.10
CA GLU A 49 16.23 7.43 -21.71
C GLU A 49 16.83 8.84 -21.54
N GLU A 50 16.64 9.43 -20.33
CA GLU A 50 17.06 10.78 -19.98
C GLU A 50 18.48 11.11 -20.47
N PRO A 51 18.70 12.31 -21.02
CA PRO A 51 20.03 12.73 -21.44
C PRO A 51 20.93 12.89 -20.21
N GLY A 52 21.92 12.02 -20.09
CA GLY A 52 23.02 12.22 -19.17
C GLY A 52 23.88 13.39 -19.63
N VAL A 53 24.14 14.33 -18.71
CA VAL A 53 25.21 15.32 -18.71
C VAL A 53 25.13 16.44 -19.75
N GLU A 54 25.10 17.69 -19.26
CA GLU A 54 25.36 18.93 -20.01
C GLU A 54 26.63 18.83 -20.83
N VAL A 55 26.51 18.86 -22.13
CA VAL A 55 27.64 19.04 -23.04
C VAL A 55 27.52 20.44 -23.67
N GLY A 56 28.59 21.19 -23.59
CA GLY A 56 28.66 22.54 -24.16
C GLY A 56 28.45 22.50 -25.69
N PRO A 57 28.17 23.66 -26.32
CA PRO A 57 27.84 23.71 -27.75
C PRO A 57 28.96 23.11 -28.60
N GLY A 58 28.67 21.97 -29.22
CA GLY A 58 29.54 21.31 -30.21
C GLY A 58 30.19 19.98 -29.80
N GLU A 59 29.93 19.43 -28.60
CA GLU A 59 30.48 18.13 -28.21
C GLU A 59 29.36 17.23 -27.65
N TRP A 60 29.08 16.10 -28.34
CA TRP A 60 28.15 15.06 -27.94
C TRP A 60 28.95 13.80 -27.61
N GLU A 61 29.08 13.44 -26.35
CA GLU A 61 29.61 12.15 -25.92
C GLU A 61 28.46 11.25 -25.42
N ASN A 62 28.27 10.13 -26.09
CA ASN A 62 27.43 9.03 -25.63
C ASN A 62 28.26 8.10 -24.76
N GLU A 63 27.99 8.05 -23.46
CA GLU A 63 28.35 6.88 -22.64
C GLU A 63 27.12 5.96 -22.51
N THR A 64 26.99 5.00 -23.41
CA THR A 64 26.15 3.83 -23.22
C THR A 64 26.97 2.57 -23.40
N GLU A 65 27.34 1.93 -22.31
CA GLU A 65 27.65 0.50 -22.28
C GLU A 65 26.34 -0.26 -22.06
N ALA A 66 25.73 -0.76 -23.14
CA ALA A 66 25.00 -2.05 -23.21
C ALA A 66 24.18 -2.07 -24.52
N GLY A 67 24.47 -3.04 -25.38
CA GLY A 67 23.88 -3.15 -26.71
C GLY A 67 22.36 -3.30 -26.68
N GLY A 68 21.71 -2.31 -27.24
CA GLY A 68 20.32 -2.32 -27.68
C GLY A 68 20.25 -2.03 -29.18
N PRO A 69 19.10 -2.21 -29.85
CA PRO A 69 18.99 -2.20 -31.31
C PRO A 69 19.38 -0.83 -31.87
N ASP A 70 20.23 -0.92 -32.86
CA ASP A 70 20.76 0.10 -33.78
C ASP A 70 20.83 1.54 -33.25
N GLU A 71 22.07 1.91 -32.83
CA GLU A 71 22.48 3.26 -32.50
C GLU A 71 22.02 4.24 -33.59
N LEU A 72 21.16 5.19 -33.24
CA LEU A 72 21.00 6.40 -34.01
C LEU A 72 22.39 7.04 -34.15
N LYS A 73 22.96 6.97 -35.33
CA LYS A 73 24.21 7.64 -35.64
C LYS A 73 23.94 9.15 -35.63
N THR A 74 24.23 9.76 -34.52
CA THR A 74 24.20 11.24 -34.35
C THR A 74 25.37 11.93 -35.08
N GLU A 75 26.23 11.19 -35.82
CA GLU A 75 27.27 11.75 -36.66
C GLU A 75 26.64 12.58 -37.79
N GLY A 76 26.65 13.92 -37.59
CA GLY A 76 26.15 14.87 -38.57
C GLY A 76 25.10 15.85 -38.08
N LEU A 77 24.55 15.68 -36.87
CA LEU A 77 23.57 16.63 -36.30
C LEU A 77 24.15 18.03 -36.04
N SER A 78 25.44 18.12 -35.81
CA SER A 78 26.15 19.41 -35.63
C SER A 78 26.31 20.22 -36.93
N GLU A 79 26.01 19.65 -38.09
CA GLU A 79 26.08 20.32 -39.41
C GLU A 79 24.70 20.66 -39.99
N LEU A 80 23.59 20.39 -39.26
CA LEU A 80 22.23 20.65 -39.71
C LEU A 80 21.89 22.15 -39.53
N GLU A 81 21.28 22.72 -40.60
CA GLU A 81 20.69 24.06 -40.55
C GLU A 81 19.17 23.97 -40.45
N VAL A 82 18.56 25.02 -39.90
CA VAL A 82 17.09 25.10 -39.76
C VAL A 82 16.42 24.94 -41.14
N GLY A 83 15.58 23.95 -41.30
CA GLY A 83 14.90 23.62 -42.53
C GLY A 83 15.44 22.38 -43.26
N ASP A 84 16.55 21.78 -42.80
CA ASP A 84 17.10 20.56 -43.40
C ASP A 84 16.24 19.33 -43.10
N GLU A 85 16.11 18.42 -44.09
CA GLU A 85 15.51 17.11 -43.89
C GLU A 85 16.61 16.10 -43.55
N VAL A 86 16.44 15.38 -42.45
CA VAL A 86 17.36 14.35 -42.00
C VAL A 86 16.73 12.99 -42.27
N THR A 87 17.36 12.23 -43.17
CA THR A 87 16.97 10.84 -43.44
C THR A 87 17.99 9.91 -42.78
N GLY A 88 17.56 9.17 -41.77
CA GLY A 88 18.31 8.03 -41.23
C GLY A 88 18.23 6.82 -42.18
N ALA A 89 19.17 5.88 -42.10
CA ALA A 89 19.33 4.80 -43.08
C ALA A 89 18.14 3.83 -43.20
N GLU A 90 17.18 3.85 -42.23
CA GLU A 90 15.94 3.03 -42.24
C GLU A 90 14.75 3.72 -41.50
N SER A 91 14.58 5.08 -41.62
CA SER A 91 13.51 5.87 -40.97
C SER A 91 13.73 6.13 -39.45
N PRO A 92 13.49 7.29 -38.87
CA PRO A 92 12.53 8.32 -39.26
C PRO A 92 13.13 9.47 -40.07
N GLU A 93 12.29 10.13 -40.87
CA GLU A 93 12.66 11.37 -41.55
C GLU A 93 12.61 12.53 -40.55
N PHE A 94 13.74 13.24 -40.42
CA PHE A 94 13.85 14.44 -39.57
C PHE A 94 13.91 15.67 -40.48
N ARG A 95 13.17 16.72 -40.12
CA ARG A 95 13.17 17.97 -40.84
C ARG A 95 13.44 19.13 -39.91
N MET A 96 14.37 20.00 -40.24
CA MET A 96 14.56 21.29 -39.57
C MET A 96 13.45 22.25 -39.98
N LEU A 97 12.75 22.83 -38.98
CA LEU A 97 11.73 23.85 -39.20
C LEU A 97 12.36 25.22 -39.31
N THR A 98 11.80 26.07 -40.17
CA THR A 98 12.17 27.49 -40.19
C THR A 98 11.49 28.22 -39.01
N SER A 99 12.08 29.32 -38.58
CA SER A 99 11.54 30.16 -37.49
C SER A 99 10.11 30.68 -37.74
N GLU A 100 9.59 30.63 -38.98
CA GLU A 100 8.22 31.00 -39.35
C GLU A 100 7.22 29.86 -39.14
N GLU A 101 7.70 28.61 -38.98
CA GLU A 101 6.86 27.41 -38.79
C GLU A 101 6.66 27.07 -37.29
N ILE A 102 7.35 27.77 -36.39
CA ILE A 102 7.25 27.58 -34.94
C ILE A 102 6.30 28.63 -34.35
N SER A 103 5.24 28.20 -33.67
CA SER A 103 4.32 29.12 -33.01
C SER A 103 4.84 29.56 -31.62
N ASP A 104 4.74 30.88 -31.31
CA ASP A 104 5.21 31.45 -30.05
C ASP A 104 4.61 30.83 -28.78
N ASP A 105 3.45 30.17 -28.88
CA ASP A 105 2.78 29.52 -27.74
C ASP A 105 3.40 28.16 -27.38
N GLU A 106 4.03 27.46 -28.32
CA GLU A 106 4.65 26.16 -28.07
C GLU A 106 6.03 26.29 -27.44
N MET A 107 6.73 27.41 -27.66
CA MET A 107 8.06 27.68 -27.10
C MET A 107 8.06 28.08 -25.64
N SER A 108 6.96 28.68 -25.13
CA SER A 108 6.94 29.25 -23.76
C SER A 108 6.89 28.24 -22.62
N ASN A 109 6.65 26.95 -22.91
CA ASN A 109 6.41 25.89 -21.91
C ASN A 109 7.49 24.82 -21.81
N ARG A 110 8.63 24.94 -22.52
CA ARG A 110 9.67 23.90 -22.52
C ARG A 110 10.92 24.37 -21.80
N SER A 111 11.45 23.51 -20.94
CA SER A 111 12.77 23.71 -20.33
C SER A 111 13.86 23.29 -21.32
N THR A 112 14.91 24.06 -21.37
CA THR A 112 16.12 23.92 -22.19
C THR A 112 16.74 22.52 -22.11
N ASN A 113 17.19 21.97 -23.26
CA ASN A 113 18.04 20.78 -23.46
C ASN A 113 17.34 19.39 -23.58
N GLU A 114 16.16 19.29 -24.18
CA GLU A 114 15.60 17.97 -24.51
C GLU A 114 15.47 17.73 -26.02
N VAL A 115 16.09 16.65 -26.52
CA VAL A 115 15.78 16.07 -27.83
C VAL A 115 14.75 14.98 -27.59
N VAL A 116 13.51 15.20 -28.03
CA VAL A 116 12.42 14.21 -27.85
C VAL A 116 12.04 13.63 -29.21
N LEU A 117 12.23 12.31 -29.37
CA LEU A 117 11.75 11.55 -30.53
C LEU A 117 10.44 10.88 -30.15
N ILE A 118 9.31 11.30 -30.75
CA ILE A 118 7.98 10.81 -30.35
C ILE A 118 7.32 9.93 -31.44
N SER A 119 7.82 9.91 -32.68
CA SER A 119 7.27 9.08 -33.77
C SER A 119 8.26 8.86 -34.90
N GLU A 120 7.89 8.03 -35.87
CA GLU A 120 8.71 7.72 -37.07
C GLU A 120 9.03 8.95 -37.97
N GLU A 121 8.26 10.04 -37.82
CA GLU A 121 8.54 11.32 -38.47
C GLU A 121 8.70 12.39 -37.37
N ALA A 122 9.88 12.99 -37.26
CA ALA A 122 10.17 14.08 -36.34
C ALA A 122 10.66 15.32 -37.09
N LYS A 123 10.29 16.50 -36.58
CA LYS A 123 10.80 17.78 -37.07
C LYS A 123 11.81 18.33 -36.09
N VAL A 124 12.82 19.00 -36.62
CA VAL A 124 13.82 19.72 -35.82
C VAL A 124 13.31 21.12 -35.55
N GLU A 125 13.06 21.46 -34.29
CA GLU A 125 12.67 22.81 -33.86
C GLU A 125 13.85 23.52 -33.20
N ALA A 126 13.92 24.82 -33.39
CA ALA A 126 14.90 25.67 -32.67
C ALA A 126 14.32 26.03 -31.29
N GLY A 127 14.98 25.58 -30.20
CA GLY A 127 14.66 26.02 -28.85
C GLY A 127 15.18 27.40 -28.51
N ASP A 128 14.75 28.00 -27.41
CA ASP A 128 15.39 29.18 -26.83
C ASP A 128 16.86 28.86 -26.49
N ASP A 129 17.79 29.72 -26.80
CA ASP A 129 19.24 29.56 -26.58
C ASP A 129 20.03 28.64 -27.56
N ASN A 130 19.62 28.51 -28.80
CA ASN A 130 20.29 27.69 -29.84
C ASN A 130 20.20 26.16 -29.68
N GLU A 131 19.18 25.65 -29.02
CA GLU A 131 18.92 24.23 -28.95
C GLU A 131 18.11 23.73 -30.14
N VAL A 132 18.42 22.48 -30.56
CA VAL A 132 17.73 21.80 -31.61
C VAL A 132 16.79 20.78 -30.97
N VAL A 133 15.48 20.95 -31.14
CA VAL A 133 14.45 20.05 -30.63
C VAL A 133 13.82 19.30 -31.79
N LEU A 134 13.78 17.97 -31.68
CA LEU A 134 13.08 17.11 -32.65
C LEU A 134 11.65 16.91 -32.21
N ILE A 135 10.67 17.37 -33.00
CA ILE A 135 9.25 17.18 -32.71
C ILE A 135 8.66 16.21 -33.73
N ALA A 136 7.89 15.26 -33.22
CA ALA A 136 7.12 14.36 -34.06
C ALA A 136 6.12 15.10 -34.95
N THR A 137 6.11 14.83 -36.23
CA THR A 137 5.03 15.30 -37.10
C THR A 137 3.80 14.42 -36.87
N ASP A 138 2.68 15.06 -36.51
CA ASP A 138 1.39 14.40 -36.36
C ASP A 138 0.96 13.73 -37.67
N GLY A 139 1.38 12.47 -37.82
CA GLY A 139 0.73 11.51 -38.68
C GLY A 139 0.12 10.50 -37.74
N ALA A 140 -1.14 10.68 -37.33
CA ALA A 140 -1.90 9.63 -36.67
C ALA A 140 -2.12 8.49 -37.69
N GLU A 141 -1.08 7.73 -38.02
CA GLU A 141 -1.24 6.41 -38.57
C GLU A 141 -1.85 5.54 -37.45
N GLU A 142 -2.91 4.82 -37.79
CA GLU A 142 -3.51 3.80 -36.92
C GLU A 142 -2.38 2.87 -36.48
N THR A 143 -1.99 2.93 -35.21
CA THR A 143 -0.93 2.09 -34.63
C THR A 143 -1.30 0.64 -34.95
N GLU A 144 -0.49 -0.05 -35.71
CA GLU A 144 -0.74 -1.42 -36.14
C GLU A 144 -0.81 -2.30 -34.88
N THR A 145 -1.95 -2.95 -34.66
CA THR A 145 -2.16 -3.80 -33.49
C THR A 145 -2.15 -5.26 -33.89
N PHE A 146 -1.46 -6.09 -33.13
CA PHE A 146 -1.29 -7.50 -33.32
C PHE A 146 -2.10 -8.32 -32.32
N ASP A 147 -2.64 -9.46 -32.74
CA ASP A 147 -3.43 -10.32 -31.88
C ASP A 147 -2.58 -11.22 -30.96
N THR A 148 -1.29 -11.38 -31.29
CA THR A 148 -0.34 -12.14 -30.47
C THR A 148 1.01 -11.45 -30.37
N LEU A 149 1.72 -11.65 -29.24
CA LEU A 149 3.08 -11.15 -29.05
C LEU A 149 4.03 -11.69 -30.14
N GLU A 150 3.92 -12.97 -30.46
CA GLU A 150 4.74 -13.63 -31.50
C GLU A 150 4.55 -13.00 -32.88
N GLU A 151 3.34 -12.58 -33.26
CA GLU A 151 3.08 -11.87 -34.51
C GLU A 151 3.72 -10.48 -34.50
N CYS A 152 3.63 -9.74 -33.39
CA CYS A 152 4.24 -8.43 -33.26
C CYS A 152 5.78 -8.52 -33.30
N GLU A 153 6.38 -9.40 -32.50
CA GLU A 153 7.84 -9.60 -32.46
C GLU A 153 8.44 -10.12 -33.78
N ASN A 154 7.71 -10.95 -34.50
CA ASN A 154 8.14 -11.43 -35.83
C ASN A 154 8.12 -10.31 -36.87
N ALA A 155 7.24 -9.32 -36.73
CA ALA A 155 7.17 -8.18 -37.62
C ALA A 155 8.21 -7.10 -37.30
N ASN A 156 8.51 -6.86 -35.99
CA ASN A 156 9.24 -5.68 -35.53
C ASN A 156 10.50 -6.00 -34.70
N GLY A 157 10.80 -7.28 -34.46
CA GLY A 157 11.94 -7.74 -33.67
C GLY A 157 11.55 -8.15 -32.23
N ALA A 158 12.40 -8.99 -31.64
CA ALA A 158 12.20 -9.43 -30.26
C ALA A 158 12.33 -8.24 -29.30
N ASP A 159 11.49 -8.23 -28.26
CA ASP A 159 11.43 -7.20 -27.21
C ASP A 159 10.94 -5.81 -27.65
N SER A 160 10.48 -5.62 -28.90
CA SER A 160 9.97 -4.34 -29.41
C SER A 160 8.47 -4.13 -29.20
N CYS A 161 7.77 -5.08 -28.59
CA CYS A 161 6.32 -5.09 -28.51
C CYS A 161 5.78 -4.95 -27.08
N VAL A 162 4.76 -4.10 -26.92
CA VAL A 162 4.05 -3.87 -25.66
C VAL A 162 2.55 -4.16 -25.79
N ILE A 163 1.89 -4.38 -24.67
CA ILE A 163 0.44 -4.58 -24.64
C ILE A 163 -0.24 -3.23 -24.84
N VAL A 164 -1.23 -3.19 -25.73
CA VAL A 164 -2.11 -2.03 -25.86
C VAL A 164 -2.97 -1.88 -24.61
N ASP A 165 -2.86 -0.75 -23.95
CA ASP A 165 -3.55 -0.47 -22.70
C ASP A 165 -5.06 -0.73 -22.78
N GLY A 166 -5.55 -1.52 -21.84
CA GLY A 166 -6.97 -1.85 -21.76
C GLY A 166 -7.54 -2.70 -22.88
N SER A 167 -6.72 -3.16 -23.86
CA SER A 167 -7.18 -3.97 -24.97
C SER A 167 -7.70 -5.34 -24.53
N GLY A 168 -7.09 -5.92 -23.50
CA GLY A 168 -7.47 -7.24 -23.00
C GLY A 168 -6.54 -7.77 -21.91
N VAL A 169 -6.59 -9.07 -21.71
CA VAL A 169 -5.91 -9.79 -20.63
C VAL A 169 -5.12 -10.96 -21.22
N ILE A 170 -3.91 -11.18 -20.74
CA ILE A 170 -3.13 -12.38 -21.04
C ILE A 170 -3.72 -13.55 -20.25
N GLY A 171 -4.01 -14.66 -20.93
CA GLY A 171 -4.52 -15.86 -20.26
C GLY A 171 -3.45 -16.46 -19.34
N ALA A 172 -3.74 -16.52 -18.04
CA ALA A 172 -2.82 -17.08 -17.05
C ALA A 172 -2.53 -18.56 -17.33
N GLU A 173 -1.28 -18.92 -17.46
CA GLU A 173 -0.88 -20.31 -17.55
C GLU A 173 -1.04 -21.01 -16.19
N LEU A 174 -1.25 -22.33 -16.21
CA LEU A 174 -1.43 -23.10 -14.97
C LEU A 174 -0.25 -22.92 -14.00
N HIS A 175 0.97 -22.84 -14.54
CA HIS A 175 2.16 -22.66 -13.72
C HIS A 175 2.16 -21.30 -13.00
N GLN A 176 1.72 -20.20 -13.64
CA GLN A 176 1.61 -18.86 -13.04
C GLN A 176 0.61 -18.86 -11.85
N VAL A 177 -0.56 -19.49 -12.05
CA VAL A 177 -1.56 -19.63 -10.98
C VAL A 177 -1.00 -20.42 -9.78
N LEU A 178 -0.24 -21.49 -10.04
CA LEU A 178 0.38 -22.31 -8.99
C LEU A 178 1.59 -21.62 -8.34
N MET A 179 2.36 -20.86 -9.09
CA MET A 179 3.51 -20.09 -8.59
C MET A 179 3.12 -18.79 -7.90
N ALA A 180 1.95 -18.22 -8.17
CA ALA A 180 1.51 -16.95 -7.61
C ALA A 180 1.71 -16.82 -6.09
N PRO A 181 1.42 -17.82 -5.24
CA PRO A 181 1.72 -17.73 -3.80
C PRO A 181 3.22 -17.63 -3.48
N ILE A 182 4.08 -18.22 -4.31
CA ILE A 182 5.54 -18.19 -4.13
C ILE A 182 6.08 -16.83 -4.56
N LEU A 183 5.68 -16.34 -5.73
CA LEU A 183 6.03 -15.01 -6.22
C LEU A 183 5.45 -13.92 -5.28
N GLY A 184 4.28 -14.14 -4.72
CA GLY A 184 3.72 -13.29 -3.68
C GLY A 184 4.57 -13.26 -2.40
N PHE A 185 5.23 -14.37 -2.03
CA PHE A 185 6.20 -14.41 -0.93
C PHE A 185 7.45 -13.59 -1.27
N GLU A 186 7.99 -13.73 -2.47
CA GLU A 186 9.12 -12.95 -2.97
C GLU A 186 8.80 -11.44 -2.96
N ASN A 187 7.64 -11.06 -3.48
CA ASN A 187 7.18 -9.68 -3.53
C ASN A 187 6.93 -9.03 -2.15
N ALA A 188 6.72 -9.85 -1.10
CA ALA A 188 6.46 -9.39 0.27
C ALA A 188 7.54 -9.82 1.26
N ILE A 189 8.75 -10.18 0.79
CA ILE A 189 9.80 -10.76 1.63
C ILE A 189 10.26 -9.81 2.74
N ASP A 190 10.31 -8.53 2.48
CA ASP A 190 10.65 -7.47 3.41
C ASP A 190 9.69 -7.43 4.60
N VAL A 191 8.38 -7.39 4.33
CA VAL A 191 7.33 -7.45 5.36
C VAL A 191 7.39 -8.78 6.12
N CYS A 192 7.61 -9.89 5.40
CA CYS A 192 7.68 -11.22 6.00
C CYS A 192 8.83 -11.34 7.00
N ILE A 193 10.03 -10.85 6.64
CA ILE A 193 11.21 -10.82 7.52
C ILE A 193 10.92 -9.93 8.74
N PHE A 194 10.38 -8.73 8.53
CA PHE A 194 10.04 -7.84 9.62
C PHE A 194 9.07 -8.48 10.62
N VAL A 195 8.00 -9.12 10.14
CA VAL A 195 7.01 -9.79 11.01
C VAL A 195 7.61 -10.94 11.81
N MET A 196 8.51 -11.74 11.22
CA MET A 196 9.21 -12.82 11.93
C MET A 196 10.13 -12.27 13.01
N VAL A 197 10.94 -11.25 12.70
CA VAL A 197 11.84 -10.61 13.66
C VAL A 197 11.04 -9.94 14.80
N LEU A 198 9.94 -9.28 14.46
CA LEU A 198 9.03 -8.70 15.44
C LEU A 198 8.46 -9.77 16.38
N GLY A 199 8.10 -10.94 15.87
CA GLY A 199 7.66 -12.08 16.66
C GLY A 199 8.73 -12.52 17.67
N GLY A 200 9.97 -12.67 17.21
CA GLY A 200 11.12 -12.98 18.06
C GLY A 200 11.35 -11.93 19.16
N PHE A 201 11.32 -10.64 18.80
CA PHE A 201 11.42 -9.53 19.74
C PHE A 201 10.31 -9.55 20.81
N LEU A 202 9.06 -9.78 20.41
CA LEU A 202 7.93 -9.86 21.32
C LEU A 202 8.04 -11.07 22.27
N ALA A 203 8.56 -12.20 21.81
CA ALA A 203 8.80 -13.38 22.64
C ALA A 203 9.89 -13.13 23.69
N ILE A 204 11.01 -12.51 23.31
CA ILE A 204 12.06 -12.09 24.27
C ILE A 204 11.47 -11.10 25.29
N MET A 205 10.72 -10.11 24.83
CA MET A 205 10.07 -9.14 25.73
C MET A 205 9.07 -9.80 26.68
N ALA A 206 8.26 -10.74 26.19
CA ALA A 206 7.30 -11.49 27.02
C ALA A 206 7.98 -12.30 28.12
N LYS A 207 9.16 -12.90 27.85
CA LYS A 207 9.94 -13.65 28.82
C LYS A 207 10.41 -12.81 30.01
N THR A 208 10.62 -11.50 29.80
CA THR A 208 10.99 -10.56 30.89
C THR A 208 9.85 -10.32 31.88
N LYS A 209 8.61 -10.66 31.53
CA LYS A 209 7.37 -10.32 32.28
C LYS A 209 7.16 -8.81 32.48
N ALA A 210 7.96 -7.96 31.86
CA ALA A 210 7.90 -6.52 32.01
C ALA A 210 6.59 -5.95 31.46
N LEU A 211 6.16 -6.40 30.25
CA LEU A 211 4.88 -6.03 29.65
C LEU A 211 3.70 -6.45 30.54
N GLU A 212 3.72 -7.68 31.06
CA GLU A 212 2.65 -8.19 31.91
C GLU A 212 2.49 -7.31 33.17
N THR A 213 3.60 -7.03 33.86
CA THR A 213 3.59 -6.19 35.06
C THR A 213 3.22 -4.74 34.74
N GLY A 214 3.73 -4.19 33.64
CA GLY A 214 3.41 -2.85 33.16
C GLY A 214 1.92 -2.68 32.83
N ILE A 215 1.32 -3.66 32.13
CA ILE A 215 -0.12 -3.66 31.82
C ILE A 215 -0.96 -3.72 33.10
N LYS A 216 -0.61 -4.58 34.07
CA LYS A 216 -1.32 -4.65 35.34
C LYS A 216 -1.34 -3.30 36.09
N ILE A 217 -0.19 -2.61 36.09
CA ILE A 217 -0.08 -1.27 36.69
C ILE A 217 -0.91 -0.24 35.91
N LEU A 218 -0.83 -0.24 34.55
CA LEU A 218 -1.56 0.67 33.68
C LEU A 218 -3.08 0.53 33.87
N VAL A 219 -3.59 -0.70 33.76
CA VAL A 219 -5.03 -0.99 33.91
C VAL A 219 -5.54 -0.54 35.27
N ARG A 220 -4.78 -0.79 36.35
CA ARG A 220 -5.16 -0.33 37.70
C ARG A 220 -5.18 1.20 37.79
N LYS A 221 -4.19 1.89 37.24
CA LYS A 221 -4.10 3.35 37.22
C LYS A 221 -5.22 4.00 36.42
N MET A 222 -5.66 3.30 35.33
CA MET A 222 -6.71 3.75 34.43
C MET A 222 -8.12 3.27 34.82
N HIS A 223 -8.28 2.60 35.95
CA HIS A 223 -9.57 2.08 36.40
C HIS A 223 -10.66 3.19 36.41
N GLY A 224 -11.76 2.95 35.71
CA GLY A 224 -12.84 3.89 35.47
C GLY A 224 -12.62 4.88 34.31
N LYS A 225 -11.46 4.83 33.62
CA LYS A 225 -11.10 5.68 32.47
C LYS A 225 -10.73 4.86 31.24
N GLU A 226 -11.11 3.59 31.20
CA GLU A 226 -10.71 2.66 30.13
C GLU A 226 -11.17 3.12 28.74
N TYR A 227 -12.34 3.77 28.65
CA TYR A 227 -12.84 4.31 27.38
C TYR A 227 -12.03 5.50 26.88
N LEU A 228 -11.48 6.30 27.78
CA LEU A 228 -10.58 7.40 27.42
C LEU A 228 -9.28 6.84 26.84
N LEU A 229 -8.77 5.74 27.39
CA LEU A 229 -7.59 5.06 26.84
C LEU A 229 -7.84 4.59 25.39
N ILE A 230 -9.01 4.00 25.11
CA ILE A 230 -9.40 3.61 23.73
C ILE A 230 -9.35 4.82 22.80
N LEU A 231 -9.97 5.93 23.18
CA LEU A 231 -10.01 7.13 22.35
C LEU A 231 -8.62 7.73 22.11
N ILE A 232 -7.78 7.80 23.13
CA ILE A 232 -6.40 8.31 23.02
C ILE A 232 -5.58 7.41 22.07
N LEU A 233 -5.66 6.09 22.23
CA LEU A 233 -4.94 5.16 21.38
C LEU A 233 -5.43 5.24 19.94
N MET A 234 -6.74 5.26 19.68
CA MET A 234 -7.29 5.42 18.35
C MET A 234 -6.81 6.72 17.69
N PHE A 235 -6.79 7.83 18.45
CA PHE A 235 -6.32 9.11 17.95
C PHE A 235 -4.82 9.08 17.58
N ILE A 236 -3.97 8.53 18.46
CA ILE A 236 -2.52 8.39 18.19
C ILE A 236 -2.29 7.53 16.95
N PHE A 237 -2.90 6.35 16.89
CA PHE A 237 -2.75 5.46 15.73
C PHE A 237 -3.29 6.11 14.44
N SER A 238 -4.34 6.93 14.52
CA SER A 238 -4.88 7.61 13.36
C SER A 238 -3.98 8.74 12.85
N ILE A 239 -3.28 9.45 13.73
CA ILE A 239 -2.25 10.42 13.32
C ILE A 239 -1.14 9.69 12.55
N LEU A 240 -0.62 8.60 13.09
CA LEU A 240 0.42 7.81 12.42
C LEU A 240 -0.07 7.25 11.07
N GLY A 241 -1.32 6.79 11.01
CA GLY A 241 -1.94 6.31 9.77
C GLY A 241 -2.09 7.39 8.71
N THR A 242 -2.48 8.62 9.09
CA THR A 242 -2.74 9.69 8.12
C THR A 242 -1.46 10.39 7.63
N THR A 243 -0.37 10.28 8.40
CA THR A 243 0.92 10.91 8.06
C THR A 243 1.79 10.03 7.18
N TYR A 244 1.93 8.75 7.49
CA TYR A 244 2.82 7.86 6.72
C TYR A 244 2.27 6.44 6.48
N GLY A 245 0.97 6.23 6.72
CA GLY A 245 0.34 4.96 6.35
C GLY A 245 0.47 3.82 7.36
N PHE A 246 0.67 4.11 8.66
CA PHE A 246 0.91 3.16 9.76
C PHE A 246 -0.18 2.08 9.89
N LEU A 247 -0.12 1.04 9.09
CA LEU A 247 -1.04 -0.09 9.14
C LEU A 247 -0.30 -1.41 9.44
N GLU A 248 0.70 -1.76 8.65
CA GLU A 248 1.51 -2.95 8.81
C GLU A 248 2.33 -2.91 10.10
N GLU A 249 2.93 -1.79 10.42
CA GLU A 249 3.74 -1.57 11.62
C GLU A 249 2.89 -1.63 12.90
N SER A 250 1.58 -1.34 12.78
CA SER A 250 0.65 -1.46 13.91
C SER A 250 0.55 -2.89 14.45
N VAL A 251 0.96 -3.89 13.64
CA VAL A 251 0.90 -5.32 13.97
C VAL A 251 1.57 -5.63 15.31
N GLY A 252 2.67 -4.95 15.63
CA GLY A 252 3.39 -5.12 16.90
C GLY A 252 2.60 -4.78 18.16
N PHE A 253 1.55 -3.97 18.05
CA PHE A 253 0.78 -3.50 19.21
C PHE A 253 -0.43 -4.38 19.54
N TYR A 254 -0.87 -5.28 18.65
CA TYR A 254 -2.12 -6.03 18.85
C TYR A 254 -2.13 -6.89 20.11
N VAL A 255 -1.03 -7.61 20.38
CA VAL A 255 -0.94 -8.45 21.59
C VAL A 255 -1.04 -7.59 22.86
N LEU A 256 -0.35 -6.46 22.89
CA LEU A 256 -0.30 -5.54 24.02
C LEU A 256 -1.68 -4.91 24.29
N ILE A 257 -2.30 -4.36 23.25
CA ILE A 257 -3.57 -3.66 23.40
C ILE A 257 -4.71 -4.66 23.65
N ALA A 258 -4.72 -5.83 23.00
CA ALA A 258 -5.70 -6.89 23.28
C ALA A 258 -5.59 -7.38 24.73
N ALA A 259 -4.38 -7.57 25.25
CA ALA A 259 -4.16 -7.92 26.67
C ALA A 259 -4.63 -6.81 27.62
N THR A 260 -4.36 -5.56 27.27
CA THR A 260 -4.80 -4.39 28.06
C THR A 260 -6.33 -4.30 28.14
N MET A 261 -7.03 -4.45 27.00
CA MET A 261 -8.49 -4.42 26.95
C MET A 261 -9.11 -5.62 27.69
N PHE A 262 -8.50 -6.80 27.56
CA PHE A 262 -8.93 -7.99 28.31
C PHE A 262 -8.76 -7.80 29.82
N ALA A 263 -7.64 -7.24 30.26
CA ALA A 263 -7.39 -6.91 31.66
C ALA A 263 -8.35 -5.83 32.20
N ALA A 264 -8.81 -4.92 31.35
CA ALA A 264 -9.84 -3.92 31.66
C ALA A 264 -11.27 -4.49 31.69
N GLY A 265 -11.44 -5.82 31.58
CA GLY A 265 -12.74 -6.49 31.63
C GLY A 265 -13.52 -6.48 30.30
N MET A 266 -12.87 -6.12 29.22
CA MET A 266 -13.40 -6.18 27.85
C MET A 266 -12.94 -7.47 27.15
N ASP A 267 -13.11 -7.57 25.85
CA ASP A 267 -12.59 -8.69 25.06
C ASP A 267 -11.46 -8.26 24.11
N PRO A 268 -10.67 -9.22 23.56
CA PRO A 268 -9.58 -8.90 22.62
C PRO A 268 -10.04 -8.20 21.34
N LEU A 269 -11.30 -8.39 20.92
CA LEU A 269 -11.85 -7.73 19.73
C LEU A 269 -11.90 -6.20 19.92
N VAL A 270 -12.11 -5.71 21.15
CA VAL A 270 -12.01 -4.27 21.43
C VAL A 270 -10.59 -3.76 21.19
N GLY A 271 -9.58 -4.54 21.59
CA GLY A 271 -8.17 -4.20 21.33
C GLY A 271 -7.85 -4.15 19.84
N VAL A 272 -8.27 -5.16 19.11
CA VAL A 272 -8.14 -5.21 17.64
C VAL A 272 -8.82 -4.00 17.00
N ALA A 273 -10.06 -3.71 17.36
CA ALA A 273 -10.83 -2.60 16.81
C ALA A 273 -10.19 -1.24 17.13
N THR A 274 -9.60 -1.09 18.29
CA THR A 274 -8.89 0.15 18.70
C THR A 274 -7.70 0.45 17.77
N ILE A 275 -6.89 -0.57 17.45
CA ILE A 275 -5.73 -0.40 16.58
C ILE A 275 -6.17 -0.28 15.14
N LEU A 276 -6.88 -1.28 14.63
CA LEU A 276 -7.19 -1.40 13.20
C LEU A 276 -8.07 -0.24 12.71
N LEU A 277 -9.10 0.15 13.46
CA LEU A 277 -9.93 1.28 13.07
C LEU A 277 -9.28 2.63 13.44
N GLY A 278 -8.39 2.68 14.42
CA GLY A 278 -7.60 3.86 14.71
C GLY A 278 -6.64 4.15 13.56
N SER A 279 -5.70 3.26 13.31
CA SER A 279 -4.71 3.35 12.23
C SER A 279 -5.39 3.48 10.85
N GLY A 280 -6.33 2.59 10.56
CA GLY A 280 -7.02 2.57 9.28
C GLY A 280 -7.88 3.81 9.00
N ALA A 281 -8.43 4.49 10.02
CA ALA A 281 -9.07 5.79 9.82
C ALA A 281 -8.08 6.84 9.34
N GLY A 282 -6.84 6.80 9.83
CA GLY A 282 -5.75 7.63 9.35
C GLY A 282 -5.38 7.30 7.90
N VAL A 283 -5.12 6.03 7.61
CA VAL A 283 -4.77 5.55 6.26
C VAL A 283 -5.85 5.87 5.24
N LEU A 284 -7.13 5.83 5.62
CA LEU A 284 -8.23 6.23 4.74
C LEU A 284 -8.19 7.72 4.42
N GLY A 285 -7.86 8.56 5.38
CA GLY A 285 -7.69 10.00 5.15
C GLY A 285 -6.42 10.35 4.41
N SER A 286 -5.27 9.74 4.79
CA SER A 286 -3.96 9.89 4.13
C SER A 286 -3.59 11.34 3.80
N THR A 287 -3.51 12.22 4.81
CA THR A 287 -3.32 13.68 4.60
C THR A 287 -2.00 14.02 3.90
N ILE A 288 -0.93 13.39 4.33
CA ILE A 288 0.44 13.59 3.83
C ILE A 288 1.17 12.24 3.68
N ASN A 289 0.42 11.17 3.59
CA ASN A 289 0.93 9.81 3.44
C ASN A 289 1.60 9.63 2.06
N PRO A 290 2.92 9.41 2.01
CA PRO A 290 3.65 9.29 0.77
C PRO A 290 3.22 8.09 -0.08
N PHE A 291 2.75 7.01 0.57
CA PHE A 291 2.38 5.75 -0.10
C PHE A 291 0.99 5.75 -0.75
N ALA A 292 0.12 6.69 -0.41
CA ALA A 292 -1.21 6.77 -1.00
C ALA A 292 -1.42 8.11 -1.69
N THR A 293 -1.54 9.20 -0.90
CA THR A 293 -1.75 10.53 -1.44
C THR A 293 -0.50 11.05 -2.17
N GLY A 294 0.71 10.78 -1.66
CA GLY A 294 1.96 11.17 -2.31
C GLY A 294 2.10 10.56 -3.71
N VAL A 295 1.89 9.24 -3.84
CA VAL A 295 1.91 8.56 -5.14
C VAL A 295 0.82 9.09 -6.07
N ALA A 296 -0.40 9.33 -5.58
CA ALA A 296 -1.48 9.88 -6.41
C ALA A 296 -1.15 11.30 -6.91
N VAL A 297 -0.57 12.14 -6.05
CA VAL A 297 -0.14 13.50 -6.42
C VAL A 297 1.02 13.47 -7.42
N SER A 298 2.02 12.59 -7.21
CA SER A 298 3.11 12.40 -8.16
C SER A 298 2.59 12.00 -9.53
N ALA A 299 1.73 10.98 -9.58
CA ALA A 299 1.14 10.51 -10.84
C ALA A 299 0.33 11.59 -11.59
N MET A 300 -0.37 12.47 -10.86
CA MET A 300 -1.04 13.62 -11.50
C MET A 300 -0.03 14.64 -12.04
N LYS A 301 1.05 14.90 -11.29
CA LYS A 301 2.11 15.81 -11.70
C LYS A 301 2.82 15.29 -12.96
N ASP A 302 3.19 14.02 -12.96
CA ASP A 302 3.88 13.36 -14.07
C ASP A 302 3.01 13.34 -15.36
N ALA A 303 1.68 13.28 -15.18
CA ALA A 303 0.71 13.38 -16.27
C ALA A 303 0.33 14.84 -16.65
N GLY A 304 0.98 15.85 -16.09
CA GLY A 304 0.67 17.26 -16.36
C GLY A 304 -0.72 17.72 -15.91
N ILE A 305 -1.37 16.99 -14.98
CA ILE A 305 -2.72 17.28 -14.51
C ILE A 305 -2.69 18.31 -13.39
N GLU A 306 -3.44 19.40 -13.56
CA GLU A 306 -3.60 20.42 -12.52
C GLU A 306 -4.30 19.86 -11.28
N PHE A 307 -3.73 20.14 -10.11
CA PHE A 307 -4.30 19.79 -8.81
C PHE A 307 -3.99 20.87 -7.76
N ASN A 308 -4.77 20.88 -6.68
CA ASN A 308 -4.53 21.76 -5.54
C ASN A 308 -4.21 20.97 -4.28
N GLN A 309 -2.95 20.99 -3.86
CA GLN A 309 -2.46 20.27 -2.68
C GLN A 309 -3.26 20.62 -1.42
N GLY A 310 -3.62 21.89 -1.22
CA GLY A 310 -4.41 22.33 -0.06
C GLY A 310 -5.81 21.71 -0.05
N THR A 311 -6.46 21.61 -1.21
CA THR A 311 -7.77 20.97 -1.37
C THR A 311 -7.67 19.46 -1.09
N ILE A 312 -6.65 18.78 -1.62
CA ILE A 312 -6.39 17.37 -1.33
C ILE A 312 -6.24 17.14 0.18
N ILE A 313 -5.41 17.93 0.86
CA ILE A 313 -5.22 17.84 2.31
C ILE A 313 -6.53 18.11 3.06
N LEU A 314 -7.32 19.09 2.62
CA LEU A 314 -8.60 19.40 3.27
C LEU A 314 -9.60 18.23 3.16
N ILE A 315 -9.75 17.65 1.95
CA ILE A 315 -10.57 16.45 1.75
C ILE A 315 -10.08 15.32 2.65
N ALA A 316 -8.79 15.08 2.66
CA ALA A 316 -8.13 14.05 3.47
C ALA A 316 -8.42 14.22 4.97
N VAL A 317 -8.28 15.43 5.51
CA VAL A 317 -8.58 15.75 6.92
C VAL A 317 -10.05 15.50 7.25
N VAL A 318 -10.97 15.89 6.39
CA VAL A 318 -12.42 15.66 6.61
C VAL A 318 -12.74 14.17 6.58
N LEU A 319 -12.21 13.41 5.62
CA LEU A 319 -12.34 11.96 5.55
C LEU A 319 -11.74 11.26 6.78
N TRP A 320 -10.54 11.67 7.21
CA TRP A 320 -9.88 11.15 8.40
C TRP A 320 -10.71 11.36 9.66
N LEU A 321 -11.10 12.61 9.95
CA LEU A 321 -11.80 12.95 11.19
C LEU A 321 -13.20 12.35 11.26
N THR A 322 -13.94 12.33 10.15
CA THR A 322 -15.27 11.71 10.08
C THR A 322 -15.20 10.20 10.26
N THR A 323 -14.23 9.54 9.61
CA THR A 323 -13.98 8.11 9.77
C THR A 323 -13.58 7.77 11.20
N LEU A 324 -12.65 8.52 11.80
CA LEU A 324 -12.22 8.34 13.19
C LEU A 324 -13.38 8.49 14.17
N ALA A 325 -14.24 9.50 13.98
CA ALA A 325 -15.39 9.74 14.85
C ALA A 325 -16.39 8.57 14.80
N ILE A 326 -16.70 8.07 13.59
CA ILE A 326 -17.57 6.91 13.41
C ILE A 326 -16.94 5.67 14.05
N ALA A 327 -15.68 5.38 13.76
CA ALA A 327 -14.95 4.26 14.32
C ALA A 327 -14.92 4.30 15.84
N ALA A 328 -14.57 5.43 16.44
CA ALA A 328 -14.53 5.64 17.88
C ALA A 328 -15.91 5.42 18.54
N PHE A 329 -16.97 5.93 17.91
CA PHE A 329 -18.35 5.70 18.39
C PHE A 329 -18.69 4.20 18.47
N PHE A 330 -18.41 3.45 17.39
CA PHE A 330 -18.72 2.01 17.36
C PHE A 330 -17.84 1.21 18.33
N VAL A 331 -16.54 1.50 18.42
CA VAL A 331 -15.61 0.81 19.32
C VAL A 331 -16.00 1.05 20.78
N VAL A 332 -16.23 2.30 21.18
CA VAL A 332 -16.63 2.64 22.57
C VAL A 332 -18.00 2.04 22.89
N LYS A 333 -18.97 2.08 21.97
CA LYS A 333 -20.28 1.45 22.13
C LYS A 333 -20.17 -0.06 22.36
N TYR A 334 -19.32 -0.73 21.58
CA TYR A 334 -19.06 -2.15 21.73
C TYR A 334 -18.34 -2.46 23.05
N ALA A 335 -17.27 -1.71 23.37
CA ALA A 335 -16.53 -1.85 24.61
C ALA A 335 -17.43 -1.74 25.85
N LYS A 336 -18.31 -0.72 25.89
CA LYS A 336 -19.30 -0.55 26.95
C LYS A 336 -20.26 -1.73 27.06
N LYS A 337 -20.69 -2.28 25.92
CA LYS A 337 -21.61 -3.40 25.89
C LYS A 337 -20.97 -4.68 26.47
N VAL A 338 -19.75 -5.01 26.02
CA VAL A 338 -19.04 -6.23 26.48
C VAL A 338 -18.59 -6.11 27.93
N GLN A 339 -18.18 -4.92 28.39
CA GLN A 339 -17.79 -4.70 29.77
C GLN A 339 -18.97 -4.88 30.74
N ARG A 340 -20.19 -4.47 30.33
CA ARG A 340 -21.41 -4.62 31.14
C ARG A 340 -21.93 -6.06 31.13
N ASP A 341 -21.89 -6.70 29.98
CA ASP A 341 -22.37 -8.05 29.75
C ASP A 341 -21.40 -8.83 28.88
N LYS A 342 -20.62 -9.70 29.51
CA LYS A 342 -19.65 -10.57 28.81
C LYS A 342 -20.29 -11.52 27.80
N GLY A 343 -21.58 -11.85 27.97
CA GLY A 343 -22.33 -12.65 27.00
C GLY A 343 -22.64 -11.92 25.69
N SER A 344 -22.49 -10.60 25.66
CA SER A 344 -22.70 -9.75 24.48
C SER A 344 -21.53 -9.72 23.49
N THR A 345 -20.44 -10.47 23.75
CA THR A 345 -19.27 -10.55 22.86
C THR A 345 -19.61 -11.19 21.51
N PHE A 346 -18.91 -10.75 20.46
CA PHE A 346 -18.95 -11.40 19.15
C PHE A 346 -18.03 -12.62 19.06
N LEU A 347 -17.10 -12.79 20.00
CA LEU A 347 -16.19 -13.93 20.05
C LEU A 347 -16.97 -15.25 20.20
N SER A 348 -16.62 -16.25 19.43
CA SER A 348 -17.07 -17.61 19.60
C SER A 348 -16.61 -18.18 20.96
N LEU A 349 -17.28 -19.22 21.46
CA LEU A 349 -16.86 -19.88 22.71
C LEU A 349 -15.42 -20.39 22.66
N ARG A 350 -14.95 -20.79 21.47
CA ARG A 350 -13.56 -21.22 21.26
C ARG A 350 -12.59 -20.03 21.42
N GLU A 351 -12.88 -18.91 20.78
CA GLU A 351 -12.06 -17.70 20.90
C GLU A 351 -12.02 -17.18 22.34
N GLN A 352 -13.16 -17.20 23.03
CA GLN A 352 -13.22 -16.83 24.45
C GLN A 352 -12.30 -17.69 25.31
N ALA A 353 -12.34 -19.02 25.12
CA ALA A 353 -11.47 -19.95 25.85
C ALA A 353 -9.97 -19.73 25.53
N ILE A 354 -9.64 -19.44 24.27
CA ILE A 354 -8.26 -19.12 23.87
C ILE A 354 -7.81 -17.78 24.48
N ALA A 355 -8.67 -16.77 24.43
CA ALA A 355 -8.39 -15.45 25.02
C ALA A 355 -8.20 -15.56 26.55
N GLU A 356 -9.04 -16.31 27.23
CA GLU A 356 -8.92 -16.54 28.66
C GLU A 356 -7.60 -17.23 28.99
N LYS A 357 -7.25 -18.32 28.28
CA LYS A 357 -5.96 -19.01 28.47
C LYS A 357 -4.77 -18.10 28.20
N LYS A 358 -4.82 -17.26 27.14
CA LYS A 358 -3.71 -16.37 26.76
C LYS A 358 -3.55 -15.17 27.67
N TYR A 359 -4.67 -14.55 28.06
CA TYR A 359 -4.67 -13.26 28.73
C TYR A 359 -5.03 -13.32 30.23
N SER A 360 -5.47 -14.46 30.80
CA SER A 360 -5.81 -14.61 32.22
C SER A 360 -4.68 -14.19 33.17
N LYS A 361 -3.44 -14.43 32.78
CA LYS A 361 -2.26 -13.99 33.53
C LYS A 361 -2.21 -12.47 33.82
N PHE A 362 -2.89 -11.67 32.98
CA PHE A 362 -3.02 -10.22 33.19
C PHE A 362 -4.14 -9.87 34.16
N LEU A 363 -5.09 -10.81 34.43
CA LEU A 363 -6.19 -10.63 35.39
C LEU A 363 -5.82 -11.00 36.83
N GLU A 364 -4.78 -11.80 37.04
CA GLU A 364 -4.35 -12.23 38.39
C GLU A 364 -3.79 -11.06 39.19
N THR A 365 -4.67 -10.13 39.58
CA THR A 365 -4.37 -8.96 40.37
C THR A 365 -4.70 -9.16 41.84
N LYS A 366 -4.98 -10.39 42.31
CA LYS A 366 -5.27 -10.70 43.74
C LYS A 366 -4.01 -10.90 44.58
N GLY A 367 -3.01 -10.09 44.38
CA GLY A 367 -1.79 -10.04 45.21
C GLY A 367 -1.29 -8.61 45.35
N SER A 368 -0.37 -8.37 46.27
CA SER A 368 0.40 -7.14 46.35
C SER A 368 1.00 -6.87 44.96
N ILE A 369 0.81 -5.64 44.42
CA ILE A 369 1.41 -5.28 43.13
C ILE A 369 2.92 -5.44 43.31
N GLU A 370 3.51 -6.38 42.62
CA GLU A 370 4.95 -6.43 42.49
C GLU A 370 5.39 -5.13 41.83
N LYS A 371 6.25 -4.38 42.50
CA LYS A 371 6.87 -3.20 41.91
C LYS A 371 7.74 -3.69 40.72
N LEU A 372 7.73 -2.94 39.63
CA LEU A 372 8.64 -3.19 38.54
C LEU A 372 10.09 -3.25 39.04
N THR A 373 10.79 -4.30 38.71
CA THR A 373 12.22 -4.38 38.99
C THR A 373 12.98 -3.43 38.06
N GLY A 374 14.19 -3.02 38.43
CA GLY A 374 15.02 -2.16 37.58
C GLY A 374 15.24 -2.72 36.17
N ARG A 375 15.40 -4.05 36.01
CA ARG A 375 15.52 -4.70 34.70
C ARG A 375 14.20 -4.62 33.92
N GLN A 376 13.07 -4.82 34.53
CA GLN A 376 11.77 -4.68 33.88
C GLN A 376 11.51 -3.25 33.42
N ILE A 377 11.90 -2.25 34.22
CA ILE A 377 11.82 -0.85 33.80
C ILE A 377 12.72 -0.60 32.59
N ALA A 378 13.98 -1.07 32.63
CA ALA A 378 14.90 -0.95 31.50
C ALA A 378 14.33 -1.66 30.23
N SER A 379 13.75 -2.87 30.39
CA SER A 379 13.11 -3.58 29.29
C SER A 379 11.91 -2.81 28.71
N LEU A 380 11.08 -2.17 29.53
CA LEU A 380 9.96 -1.32 29.06
C LEU A 380 10.47 -0.06 28.35
N ILE A 381 11.56 0.53 28.83
CA ILE A 381 12.17 1.69 28.16
C ILE A 381 12.72 1.27 26.79
N VAL A 382 13.48 0.16 26.71
CA VAL A 382 13.98 -0.37 25.42
C VAL A 382 12.81 -0.65 24.49
N PHE A 383 11.75 -1.33 24.95
CA PHE A 383 10.54 -1.58 24.18
C PHE A 383 9.96 -0.28 23.61
N GLY A 384 9.72 0.72 24.45
CA GLY A 384 9.15 2.00 24.01
C GLY A 384 10.06 2.75 23.03
N LEU A 385 11.38 2.77 23.30
CA LEU A 385 12.36 3.40 22.40
C LEU A 385 12.47 2.68 21.06
N THR A 386 12.40 1.35 21.05
CA THR A 386 12.46 0.55 19.81
C THR A 386 11.33 0.98 18.87
N PHE A 387 10.10 1.03 19.36
CA PHE A 387 8.97 1.49 18.54
C PHE A 387 9.04 2.98 18.20
N LEU A 388 9.49 3.81 19.13
CA LEU A 388 9.62 5.25 18.87
C LEU A 388 10.63 5.53 17.74
N VAL A 389 11.80 4.88 17.77
CA VAL A 389 12.82 5.03 16.73
C VAL A 389 12.32 4.47 15.40
N MET A 390 11.62 3.33 15.40
CA MET A 390 10.98 2.80 14.19
C MET A 390 10.02 3.84 13.58
N ILE A 391 9.13 4.43 14.39
CA ILE A 391 8.20 5.47 13.91
C ILE A 391 8.96 6.65 13.31
N ILE A 392 10.01 7.13 13.97
CA ILE A 392 10.86 8.23 13.46
C ILE A 392 11.57 7.79 12.16
N GLY A 393 12.00 6.54 12.06
CA GLY A 393 12.67 6.00 10.88
C GLY A 393 11.78 5.94 9.65
N PHE A 394 10.48 5.67 9.81
CA PHE A 394 9.53 5.55 8.72
C PHE A 394 8.93 6.90 8.25
N ILE A 395 9.01 7.98 9.04
CA ILE A 395 8.49 9.28 8.62
C ILE A 395 9.46 9.89 7.61
N PRO A 396 9.02 10.20 6.38
CA PRO A 396 9.89 10.77 5.33
C PRO A 396 10.21 12.24 5.63
N TRP A 397 11.18 12.48 6.49
CA TRP A 397 11.52 13.83 6.97
C TRP A 397 11.96 14.77 5.84
N GLY A 398 12.59 14.23 4.79
CA GLY A 398 13.00 14.97 3.59
C GLY A 398 11.82 15.68 2.91
N ASP A 399 10.66 15.03 2.83
CA ASP A 399 9.44 15.60 2.24
C ASP A 399 8.92 16.82 3.02
N PHE A 400 9.30 16.93 4.30
CA PHE A 400 8.99 18.08 5.16
C PHE A 400 10.12 19.11 5.23
N GLY A 401 11.18 18.96 4.40
CA GLY A 401 12.35 19.82 4.41
C GLY A 401 13.26 19.66 5.65
N ILE A 402 13.11 18.55 6.39
CA ILE A 402 13.91 18.25 7.59
C ILE A 402 15.02 17.27 7.22
N THR A 403 16.23 17.78 7.02
CA THR A 403 17.43 17.00 6.66
C THR A 403 18.33 16.67 7.86
N PHE A 404 17.86 16.95 9.08
CA PHE A 404 18.64 16.76 10.30
C PHE A 404 19.18 15.34 10.48
N PHE A 405 18.42 14.33 10.06
CA PHE A 405 18.77 12.93 10.27
C PHE A 405 19.72 12.37 9.21
N ASP A 406 19.83 12.98 8.04
CA ASP A 406 20.46 12.42 6.84
C ASP A 406 21.96 12.17 7.04
N SER A 407 22.67 13.08 7.72
CA SER A 407 24.12 13.06 7.78
C SER A 407 24.70 12.11 8.84
N TRP A 408 23.93 11.68 9.84
CA TRP A 408 24.49 10.98 11.01
C TRP A 408 23.75 9.73 11.48
N THR A 409 22.59 9.40 10.95
CA THR A 409 21.79 8.27 11.45
C THR A 409 21.91 6.98 10.64
N GLY A 410 22.40 7.06 9.39
CA GLY A 410 22.51 5.91 8.49
C GLY A 410 23.62 4.89 8.83
N TRP A 411 24.53 5.19 9.75
CA TRP A 411 25.70 4.35 10.04
C TRP A 411 25.36 2.96 10.59
N LEU A 412 24.18 2.78 11.18
CA LEU A 412 23.78 1.53 11.82
C LEU A 412 22.99 0.61 10.87
N THR A 413 22.10 1.18 10.09
CA THR A 413 21.13 0.45 9.25
C THR A 413 21.42 0.56 7.75
N GLY A 414 22.37 1.43 7.36
CA GLY A 414 22.65 1.73 5.96
C GLY A 414 21.80 2.86 5.40
N ALA A 415 20.60 3.08 5.97
CA ALA A 415 19.71 4.18 5.61
C ALA A 415 19.48 5.12 6.79
N PRO A 416 19.47 6.46 6.58
CA PRO A 416 19.17 7.41 7.65
C PRO A 416 17.71 7.32 8.10
N LEU A 417 17.44 7.83 9.31
CA LEU A 417 16.06 7.94 9.83
C LEU A 417 15.24 8.86 8.90
N GLY A 418 14.15 8.33 8.39
CA GLY A 418 13.31 8.98 7.38
C GLY A 418 13.31 8.27 6.03
N LEU A 419 14.29 7.40 5.80
CA LEU A 419 14.38 6.53 4.63
C LEU A 419 14.29 5.05 4.97
N TRP A 420 13.88 4.71 6.21
CA TRP A 420 13.72 3.33 6.62
C TRP A 420 12.55 2.66 5.96
N TRP A 421 12.76 1.36 5.67
CA TRP A 421 11.74 0.43 5.27
C TRP A 421 11.75 -0.81 6.18
N PHE A 422 11.10 -1.88 5.78
CA PHE A 422 10.96 -3.07 6.64
C PHE A 422 12.29 -3.75 6.97
N TYR A 423 13.32 -3.67 6.10
CA TYR A 423 14.64 -4.25 6.37
C TYR A 423 15.37 -3.54 7.51
N GLU A 424 15.40 -2.22 7.50
CA GLU A 424 16.03 -1.40 8.55
C GLU A 424 15.30 -1.58 9.88
N ALA A 425 13.96 -1.62 9.84
CA ALA A 425 13.14 -1.91 11.01
C ALA A 425 13.42 -3.32 11.55
N ALA A 426 13.52 -4.35 10.70
CA ALA A 426 13.84 -5.71 11.11
C ALA A 426 15.20 -5.75 11.81
N LEU A 427 16.24 -5.13 11.22
CA LEU A 427 17.57 -5.03 11.85
C LEU A 427 17.48 -4.33 13.20
N TRP A 428 16.75 -3.22 13.30
CA TRP A 428 16.59 -2.46 14.54
C TRP A 428 15.92 -3.29 15.64
N PHE A 429 14.86 -4.04 15.33
CA PHE A 429 14.18 -4.93 16.28
C PHE A 429 15.04 -6.12 16.70
N LEU A 430 15.86 -6.65 15.78
CA LEU A 430 16.85 -7.71 16.11
C LEU A 430 17.87 -7.19 17.12
N LEU A 431 18.46 -6.02 16.90
CA LEU A 431 19.41 -5.40 17.82
C LEU A 431 18.77 -5.10 19.19
N ALA A 432 17.54 -4.60 19.18
CA ALA A 432 16.77 -4.39 20.42
C ALA A 432 16.49 -5.70 21.15
N SER A 433 16.26 -6.80 20.46
CA SER A 433 16.10 -8.15 21.03
C SER A 433 17.38 -8.61 21.76
N ILE A 434 18.52 -8.40 21.12
CA ILE A 434 19.84 -8.71 21.70
C ILE A 434 20.08 -7.85 22.95
N LEU A 435 19.78 -6.54 22.88
CA LEU A 435 19.91 -5.64 24.02
C LEU A 435 19.03 -6.07 25.20
N LEU A 436 17.79 -6.49 24.93
CA LEU A 436 16.88 -7.03 25.96
C LEU A 436 17.45 -8.30 26.60
N ALA A 437 18.05 -9.21 25.82
CA ALA A 437 18.70 -10.42 26.32
C ALA A 437 19.87 -10.08 27.25
N ILE A 438 20.71 -9.12 26.87
CA ILE A 438 21.84 -8.64 27.68
C ILE A 438 21.35 -8.03 29.02
N ILE A 439 20.34 -7.13 28.99
CA ILE A 439 19.78 -6.51 30.19
C ILE A 439 19.23 -7.57 31.15
N ASN A 440 18.56 -8.59 30.61
CA ASN A 440 17.96 -9.64 31.43
C ASN A 440 18.92 -10.80 31.75
N ARG A 441 20.16 -10.73 31.27
CA ARG A 441 21.22 -11.75 31.47
C ARG A 441 20.81 -13.12 30.95
N GLU A 442 20.16 -13.14 29.79
CA GLU A 442 19.87 -14.39 29.09
C GLU A 442 21.13 -14.94 28.45
N GLY A 443 21.36 -16.24 28.58
CA GLY A 443 22.42 -16.90 27.85
C GLY A 443 22.07 -17.06 26.38
N GLU A 444 23.08 -17.29 25.54
CA GLU A 444 22.97 -17.45 24.09
C GLU A 444 21.86 -18.43 23.69
N HIS A 445 21.88 -19.66 24.20
CA HIS A 445 20.84 -20.66 23.92
C HIS A 445 19.45 -20.19 24.31
N GLY A 446 19.30 -19.53 25.48
CA GLY A 446 18.03 -19.04 25.94
C GLY A 446 17.47 -17.89 25.08
N PHE A 447 18.36 -17.09 24.50
CA PHE A 447 17.99 -16.04 23.54
C PHE A 447 17.55 -16.67 22.21
N ILE A 448 18.39 -17.53 21.62
CA ILE A 448 18.13 -18.14 20.30
C ILE A 448 16.82 -18.93 20.32
N ASP A 449 16.65 -19.84 21.30
CA ASP A 449 15.44 -20.66 21.41
C ASP A 449 14.18 -19.80 21.52
N THR A 450 14.21 -18.77 22.39
CA THR A 450 13.04 -17.89 22.59
C THR A 450 12.75 -17.02 21.35
N PHE A 451 13.79 -16.54 20.66
CA PHE A 451 13.64 -15.74 19.45
C PHE A 451 13.05 -16.58 18.32
N ILE A 452 13.57 -17.81 18.12
CA ILE A 452 13.05 -18.75 17.12
C ILE A 452 11.60 -19.12 17.42
N ASP A 453 11.25 -19.44 18.68
CA ASP A 453 9.87 -19.75 19.08
C ASP A 453 8.93 -18.58 18.75
N GLY A 454 9.39 -17.34 18.96
CA GLY A 454 8.60 -16.14 18.61
C GLY A 454 8.44 -15.93 17.11
N ALA A 455 9.47 -16.21 16.33
CA ALA A 455 9.41 -16.15 14.87
C ALA A 455 8.50 -17.26 14.29
N ASP A 456 8.55 -18.48 14.86
CA ASP A 456 7.69 -19.61 14.50
C ASP A 456 6.21 -19.28 14.71
N ASP A 457 5.86 -18.61 15.79
CA ASP A 457 4.50 -18.11 16.05
C ASP A 457 3.96 -17.20 14.94
N MET A 458 4.86 -16.58 14.14
CA MET A 458 4.51 -15.66 13.04
C MET A 458 4.44 -16.35 11.67
N ILE A 459 4.92 -17.57 11.49
CA ILE A 459 4.93 -18.26 10.20
C ILE A 459 3.55 -18.30 9.57
N GLY A 460 2.51 -18.59 10.36
CA GLY A 460 1.14 -18.58 9.85
C GLY A 460 0.70 -17.21 9.32
N VAL A 461 1.17 -16.12 9.89
CA VAL A 461 0.89 -14.74 9.43
C VAL A 461 1.64 -14.45 8.14
N VAL A 462 2.93 -14.75 8.11
CA VAL A 462 3.83 -14.57 6.95
C VAL A 462 3.27 -15.26 5.71
N LEU A 463 2.85 -16.52 5.86
CA LEU A 463 2.25 -17.27 4.76
C LEU A 463 0.92 -16.65 4.26
N VAL A 464 0.09 -16.07 5.13
CA VAL A 464 -1.14 -15.37 4.69
C VAL A 464 -0.78 -14.12 3.89
N ILE A 465 0.21 -13.35 4.32
CA ILE A 465 0.71 -12.16 3.60
C ILE A 465 1.20 -12.57 2.21
N ALA A 466 2.04 -13.60 2.13
CA ALA A 466 2.59 -14.13 0.90
C ALA A 466 1.49 -14.54 -0.11
N VAL A 467 0.52 -15.35 0.35
CA VAL A 467 -0.59 -15.81 -0.53
C VAL A 467 -1.47 -14.63 -0.97
N ALA A 468 -1.68 -13.62 -0.10
CA ALA A 468 -2.46 -12.45 -0.45
C ALA A 468 -1.77 -11.62 -1.56
N ARG A 469 -0.46 -11.43 -1.48
CA ARG A 469 0.33 -10.77 -2.53
C ARG A 469 0.33 -11.54 -3.85
N GLY A 470 0.26 -12.87 -3.81
CA GLY A 470 0.19 -13.69 -5.03
C GLY A 470 -1.02 -13.36 -5.92
N ALA A 471 -2.14 -12.92 -5.35
CA ALA A 471 -3.27 -12.48 -6.16
C ALA A 471 -2.94 -11.20 -6.95
N SER A 472 -2.25 -10.23 -6.35
CA SER A 472 -1.83 -9.00 -7.02
C SER A 472 -0.77 -9.27 -8.09
N VAL A 473 0.20 -10.15 -7.81
CA VAL A 473 1.22 -10.57 -8.79
C VAL A 473 0.57 -11.20 -10.02
N LEU A 474 -0.38 -12.13 -9.83
CA LEU A 474 -1.07 -12.77 -10.95
C LEU A 474 -1.87 -11.76 -11.80
N MET A 475 -2.48 -10.76 -11.16
CA MET A 475 -3.20 -9.71 -11.89
C MET A 475 -2.26 -8.84 -12.73
N ALA A 476 -1.11 -8.46 -12.20
CA ALA A 476 -0.10 -7.70 -12.92
C ALA A 476 0.49 -8.50 -14.09
N GLU A 477 0.91 -9.75 -13.86
CA GLU A 477 1.44 -10.63 -14.93
C GLU A 477 0.44 -10.87 -16.07
N THR A 478 -0.86 -10.82 -15.80
CA THR A 478 -1.92 -11.01 -16.79
C THR A 478 -2.45 -9.69 -17.36
N SER A 479 -1.93 -8.53 -16.94
CA SER A 479 -2.45 -7.19 -17.26
C SER A 479 -3.95 -7.02 -16.98
N MET A 480 -4.50 -7.85 -16.08
CA MET A 480 -5.92 -7.82 -15.73
C MET A 480 -6.27 -6.56 -14.95
N ASP A 481 -5.38 -6.08 -14.10
CA ASP A 481 -5.53 -4.84 -13.33
C ASP A 481 -5.65 -3.62 -14.27
N ASN A 482 -4.74 -3.49 -15.25
CA ASN A 482 -4.80 -2.44 -16.27
C ASN A 482 -6.09 -2.54 -17.10
N PHE A 483 -6.41 -3.73 -17.64
CA PHE A 483 -7.65 -3.95 -18.39
C PHE A 483 -8.90 -3.50 -17.63
N ILE A 484 -9.00 -3.83 -16.34
CA ILE A 484 -10.16 -3.46 -15.53
C ILE A 484 -10.22 -1.94 -15.34
N VAL A 485 -9.09 -1.29 -15.02
CA VAL A 485 -9.05 0.15 -14.75
C VAL A 485 -9.37 0.95 -16.01
N VAL A 486 -8.73 0.66 -17.14
CA VAL A 486 -8.96 1.38 -18.40
C VAL A 486 -10.41 1.24 -18.87
N ASN A 487 -10.95 0.01 -18.92
CA ASN A 487 -12.33 -0.18 -19.39
C ASN A 487 -13.37 0.42 -18.43
N ALA A 488 -13.11 0.38 -17.13
CA ALA A 488 -13.97 1.02 -16.16
C ALA A 488 -13.90 2.56 -16.25
N SER A 489 -12.73 3.14 -16.51
CA SER A 489 -12.58 4.58 -16.69
C SER A 489 -13.31 5.08 -17.93
N ASN A 490 -13.24 4.33 -19.04
CA ASN A 490 -14.01 4.62 -20.25
C ASN A 490 -15.52 4.63 -20.00
N PHE A 491 -16.02 3.71 -19.17
CA PHE A 491 -17.41 3.74 -18.74
C PHE A 491 -17.72 4.96 -17.85
N LEU A 492 -16.86 5.26 -16.88
CA LEU A 492 -17.02 6.41 -15.99
C LEU A 492 -17.03 7.74 -16.76
N ALA A 493 -16.27 7.86 -17.85
CA ALA A 493 -16.24 9.03 -18.71
C ALA A 493 -17.60 9.38 -19.36
N THR A 494 -18.51 8.42 -19.43
CA THR A 494 -19.87 8.64 -19.98
C THR A 494 -20.84 9.24 -18.95
N LEU A 495 -20.45 9.41 -17.70
CA LEU A 495 -21.33 9.75 -16.58
C LEU A 495 -21.24 11.24 -16.21
N PRO A 496 -22.33 11.86 -15.72
CA PRO A 496 -22.26 13.19 -15.12
C PRO A 496 -21.48 13.12 -13.77
N GLU A 497 -20.87 14.25 -13.36
CA GLU A 497 -19.99 14.32 -12.16
C GLU A 497 -20.62 13.74 -10.89
N MET A 498 -21.90 14.02 -10.65
CA MET A 498 -22.65 13.49 -9.50
C MET A 498 -22.73 11.95 -9.47
N ALA A 499 -22.61 11.28 -10.61
CA ALA A 499 -22.57 9.83 -10.71
C ALA A 499 -21.13 9.30 -10.82
N PHE A 500 -20.23 10.09 -11.42
CA PHE A 500 -18.81 9.75 -11.55
C PHE A 500 -18.16 9.47 -10.20
N VAL A 501 -18.28 10.39 -9.24
CA VAL A 501 -17.62 10.26 -7.92
C VAL A 501 -18.08 9.01 -7.15
N PRO A 502 -19.38 8.74 -6.94
CA PRO A 502 -19.83 7.54 -6.25
C PRO A 502 -19.45 6.24 -6.97
N LEU A 503 -19.55 6.21 -8.30
CA LEU A 503 -19.23 5.00 -9.06
C LEU A 503 -17.74 4.75 -9.15
N ASN A 504 -16.91 5.79 -9.27
CA ASN A 504 -15.46 5.72 -9.13
C ASN A 504 -15.07 5.18 -7.76
N TYR A 505 -15.73 5.63 -6.68
CA TYR A 505 -15.49 5.10 -5.33
C TYR A 505 -15.84 3.62 -5.22
N ILE A 506 -16.99 3.20 -5.77
CA ILE A 506 -17.41 1.78 -5.77
C ILE A 506 -16.46 0.92 -6.61
N LEU A 507 -16.03 1.41 -7.78
CA LEU A 507 -15.03 0.74 -8.61
C LEU A 507 -13.75 0.47 -7.80
N HIS A 508 -13.22 1.50 -7.14
CA HIS A 508 -11.98 1.38 -6.38
C HIS A 508 -12.16 0.56 -5.09
N ILE A 509 -13.35 0.46 -4.51
CA ILE A 509 -13.65 -0.54 -3.47
C ILE A 509 -13.45 -1.97 -4.01
N VAL A 510 -13.94 -2.24 -5.21
CA VAL A 510 -13.77 -3.58 -5.83
C VAL A 510 -12.31 -3.84 -6.17
N LEU A 511 -11.64 -2.89 -6.81
CA LEU A 511 -10.22 -2.98 -7.15
C LEU A 511 -9.34 -3.15 -5.91
N SER A 512 -9.63 -2.45 -4.82
CA SER A 512 -8.87 -2.54 -3.57
C SER A 512 -8.96 -3.92 -2.89
N VAL A 513 -9.99 -4.71 -3.16
CA VAL A 513 -10.05 -6.11 -2.68
C VAL A 513 -9.02 -6.96 -3.43
N LEU A 514 -8.76 -6.65 -4.69
CA LEU A 514 -7.84 -7.36 -5.57
C LEU A 514 -6.41 -6.83 -5.40
N VAL A 515 -6.27 -5.51 -5.34
CA VAL A 515 -5.00 -4.78 -5.16
C VAL A 515 -5.04 -4.02 -3.82
N PRO A 516 -4.75 -4.66 -2.69
CA PRO A 516 -4.85 -4.04 -1.37
C PRO A 516 -3.74 -3.02 -1.09
N SER A 517 -2.68 -3.00 -1.90
CA SER A 517 -1.59 -2.04 -1.79
C SER A 517 -2.06 -0.62 -2.12
N SER A 518 -1.84 0.32 -1.20
CA SER A 518 -2.24 1.72 -1.39
C SER A 518 -1.43 2.39 -2.50
N SER A 519 -0.10 2.22 -2.50
CA SER A 519 0.77 2.74 -3.55
C SER A 519 0.50 2.06 -4.89
N GLY A 520 0.41 0.72 -4.92
CA GLY A 520 0.15 -0.02 -6.15
C GLY A 520 -1.16 0.39 -6.82
N LEU A 521 -2.25 0.56 -6.05
CA LEU A 521 -3.52 1.01 -6.62
C LEU A 521 -3.47 2.47 -7.08
N ALA A 522 -2.79 3.34 -6.34
CA ALA A 522 -2.64 4.74 -6.73
C ALA A 522 -1.80 4.88 -8.01
N THR A 523 -0.67 4.17 -8.12
CA THR A 523 0.16 4.13 -9.33
C THR A 523 -0.61 3.62 -10.55
N LEU A 524 -1.40 2.56 -10.38
CA LEU A 524 -2.18 1.97 -11.46
C LEU A 524 -3.32 2.87 -11.93
N SER A 525 -4.07 3.45 -10.98
CA SER A 525 -5.37 4.04 -11.29
C SER A 525 -5.31 5.56 -11.51
N THR A 526 -4.41 6.27 -10.84
CA THR A 526 -4.39 7.74 -10.91
C THR A 526 -4.02 8.26 -12.30
N PRO A 527 -3.00 7.70 -13.01
CA PRO A 527 -2.65 8.15 -14.37
C PRO A 527 -3.80 8.00 -15.37
N ILE A 528 -4.77 7.14 -15.09
CA ILE A 528 -5.92 6.88 -15.96
C ILE A 528 -7.13 7.72 -15.55
N ILE A 529 -7.47 7.74 -14.26
CA ILE A 529 -8.69 8.38 -13.76
C ILE A 529 -8.56 9.90 -13.67
N ALA A 530 -7.38 10.42 -13.34
CA ALA A 530 -7.18 11.86 -13.20
C ALA A 530 -7.28 12.61 -14.53
N PRO A 531 -6.65 12.16 -15.64
CA PRO A 531 -6.88 12.74 -16.98
C PRO A 531 -8.34 12.66 -17.43
N VAL A 532 -9.04 11.54 -17.17
CA VAL A 532 -10.47 11.43 -17.50
C VAL A 532 -11.29 12.48 -16.74
N ALA A 533 -11.03 12.69 -15.45
CA ALA A 533 -11.69 13.73 -14.66
C ALA A 533 -11.37 15.13 -15.20
N ALA A 534 -10.11 15.41 -15.52
CA ALA A 534 -9.67 16.69 -16.09
C ALA A 534 -10.35 16.99 -17.43
N ASN A 535 -10.35 16.03 -18.36
CA ASN A 535 -10.96 16.17 -19.68
C ASN A 535 -12.49 16.40 -19.63
N LEU A 536 -13.15 15.89 -18.59
CA LEU A 536 -14.57 16.11 -18.34
C LEU A 536 -14.85 17.42 -17.58
N GLY A 537 -13.82 18.14 -17.14
CA GLY A 537 -13.94 19.33 -16.30
C GLY A 537 -14.34 19.04 -14.86
N TYR A 538 -14.13 17.80 -14.38
CA TYR A 538 -14.41 17.37 -13.01
C TYR A 538 -13.21 17.61 -12.09
N SER A 539 -13.45 17.64 -10.77
CA SER A 539 -12.39 17.85 -9.79
C SER A 539 -11.37 16.68 -9.76
N THR A 540 -10.17 16.93 -10.27
CA THR A 540 -9.03 15.99 -10.22
C THR A 540 -8.64 15.64 -8.78
N ASN A 541 -8.72 16.60 -7.86
CA ASN A 541 -8.46 16.41 -6.43
C ASN A 541 -9.42 15.38 -5.81
N VAL A 542 -10.72 15.48 -6.15
CA VAL A 542 -11.74 14.52 -5.67
C VAL A 542 -11.53 13.16 -6.31
N ALA A 543 -11.19 13.11 -7.61
CA ALA A 543 -10.93 11.87 -8.32
C ALA A 543 -9.78 11.08 -7.68
N ALA A 544 -8.64 11.72 -7.40
CA ALA A 544 -7.50 11.12 -6.71
C ALA A 544 -7.85 10.68 -5.28
N MET A 545 -8.51 11.55 -4.49
CA MET A 545 -8.90 11.22 -3.13
C MET A 545 -9.96 10.12 -3.05
N THR A 546 -10.73 9.91 -4.10
CA THR A 546 -11.68 8.79 -4.21
C THR A 546 -10.94 7.45 -4.26
N ILE A 547 -9.83 7.36 -5.01
CA ILE A 547 -8.97 6.16 -5.08
C ILE A 547 -8.38 5.85 -3.70
N VAL A 548 -7.77 6.86 -3.08
CA VAL A 548 -7.12 6.75 -1.76
C VAL A 548 -8.12 6.33 -0.67
N ALA A 549 -9.27 6.98 -0.61
CA ALA A 549 -10.30 6.69 0.39
C ALA A 549 -10.93 5.31 0.22
N ALA A 550 -11.15 4.86 -1.02
CA ALA A 550 -11.68 3.52 -1.30
C ALA A 550 -10.71 2.43 -0.85
N ASN A 551 -9.41 2.58 -1.16
CA ASN A 551 -8.38 1.65 -0.71
C ASN A 551 -8.29 1.60 0.82
N GLY A 552 -8.22 2.77 1.48
CA GLY A 552 -8.20 2.84 2.93
C GLY A 552 -9.44 2.21 3.59
N LEU A 553 -10.63 2.37 2.99
CA LEU A 553 -11.86 1.72 3.48
C LEU A 553 -11.77 0.19 3.42
N VAL A 554 -11.34 -0.35 2.28
CA VAL A 554 -11.25 -1.80 2.06
C VAL A 554 -10.19 -2.41 2.97
N ASN A 555 -9.08 -1.73 3.19
CA ASN A 555 -8.01 -2.13 4.10
C ASN A 555 -8.43 -2.11 5.60
N LEU A 556 -9.67 -1.75 5.93
CA LEU A 556 -10.27 -2.00 7.24
C LEU A 556 -10.87 -3.41 7.39
N ILE A 557 -11.16 -4.11 6.28
CA ILE A 557 -11.98 -5.32 6.36
C ILE A 557 -11.55 -6.46 5.43
N THR A 558 -10.77 -6.18 4.38
CA THR A 558 -10.42 -7.21 3.38
C THR A 558 -9.47 -8.27 3.95
N PRO A 559 -9.66 -9.56 3.63
CA PRO A 559 -8.72 -10.59 4.01
C PRO A 559 -7.43 -10.58 3.18
N THR A 560 -7.39 -9.82 2.09
CA THR A 560 -6.19 -9.63 1.27
C THR A 560 -5.20 -8.63 1.87
N CYS A 561 -5.62 -7.85 2.88
CA CYS A 561 -4.72 -6.98 3.63
C CYS A 561 -3.94 -7.77 4.70
N GLY A 562 -2.62 -7.87 4.52
CA GLY A 562 -1.71 -8.61 5.41
C GLY A 562 -1.77 -8.11 6.86
N ALA A 563 -1.82 -6.79 7.06
CA ALA A 563 -1.88 -6.18 8.40
C ALA A 563 -3.12 -6.61 9.20
N ILE A 564 -4.30 -6.68 8.56
CA ILE A 564 -5.52 -7.20 9.21
C ILE A 564 -5.32 -8.62 9.67
N MET A 565 -4.85 -9.48 8.77
CA MET A 565 -4.71 -10.91 9.04
C MET A 565 -3.67 -11.17 10.12
N ALA A 566 -2.55 -10.45 10.09
CA ALA A 566 -1.51 -10.48 11.10
C ALA A 566 -2.04 -10.05 12.47
N GLY A 567 -2.68 -8.90 12.55
CA GLY A 567 -3.22 -8.35 13.79
C GLY A 567 -4.27 -9.26 14.44
N LEU A 568 -5.19 -9.80 13.65
CA LEU A 568 -6.21 -10.75 14.10
C LEU A 568 -5.60 -12.05 14.63
N ALA A 569 -4.61 -12.61 13.91
CA ALA A 569 -3.91 -13.83 14.33
C ALA A 569 -3.16 -13.62 15.65
N LEU A 570 -2.48 -12.49 15.80
CA LEU A 570 -1.79 -12.12 17.04
C LEU A 570 -2.74 -11.94 18.21
N ALA A 571 -3.88 -11.28 18.00
CA ALA A 571 -4.90 -11.10 19.02
C ALA A 571 -5.73 -12.37 19.31
N LYS A 572 -5.56 -13.44 18.50
CA LYS A 572 -6.36 -14.67 18.54
C LYS A 572 -7.85 -14.42 18.35
N VAL A 573 -8.16 -13.54 17.38
CA VAL A 573 -9.53 -13.25 16.92
C VAL A 573 -9.67 -13.79 15.49
N ASP A 574 -10.72 -14.57 15.24
CA ASP A 574 -10.97 -15.13 13.91
C ASP A 574 -11.43 -14.02 12.95
N TYR A 575 -10.95 -14.07 11.68
CA TYR A 575 -11.39 -13.13 10.65
C TYR A 575 -12.92 -13.06 10.51
N SER A 576 -13.59 -14.20 10.63
CA SER A 576 -15.05 -14.25 10.56
C SER A 576 -15.75 -13.45 11.68
N THR A 577 -15.13 -13.37 12.85
CA THR A 577 -15.62 -12.58 13.99
C THR A 577 -15.41 -11.10 13.73
N TRP A 578 -14.23 -10.72 13.25
CA TRP A 578 -13.92 -9.36 12.82
C TRP A 578 -14.90 -8.89 11.73
N PHE A 579 -15.06 -9.68 10.66
CA PHE A 579 -15.92 -9.34 9.54
C PHE A 579 -17.38 -9.12 9.97
N LYS A 580 -17.95 -10.01 10.79
CA LYS A 580 -19.34 -9.88 11.28
C LYS A 580 -19.60 -8.61 12.07
N TRP A 581 -18.61 -8.17 12.84
CA TRP A 581 -18.71 -6.94 13.62
C TRP A 581 -18.36 -5.73 12.77
N GLY A 582 -17.24 -5.77 12.06
CA GLY A 582 -16.62 -4.66 11.34
C GLY A 582 -17.40 -4.20 10.12
N ILE A 583 -18.07 -5.10 9.40
CA ILE A 583 -18.80 -4.76 8.15
C ILE A 583 -19.82 -3.65 8.35
N ARG A 584 -20.46 -3.57 9.52
CA ARG A 584 -21.42 -2.52 9.84
C ARG A 584 -20.74 -1.15 10.00
N VAL A 585 -19.55 -1.16 10.58
CA VAL A 585 -18.74 0.06 10.77
C VAL A 585 -18.26 0.55 9.41
N VAL A 586 -17.67 -0.35 8.61
CA VAL A 586 -17.15 -0.07 7.27
C VAL A 586 -18.27 0.42 6.34
N ALA A 587 -19.44 -0.20 6.35
CA ALA A 587 -20.58 0.27 5.56
C ALA A 587 -21.05 1.69 5.96
N CYS A 588 -21.05 2.01 7.25
CA CYS A 588 -21.36 3.37 7.71
C CYS A 588 -20.30 4.38 7.25
N ILE A 589 -19.02 4.03 7.34
CA ILE A 589 -17.91 4.85 6.86
C ILE A 589 -18.02 5.06 5.34
N ALA A 590 -18.29 4.00 4.56
CA ALA A 590 -18.43 4.07 3.11
C ALA A 590 -19.49 5.09 2.68
N VAL A 591 -20.67 5.06 3.31
CA VAL A 591 -21.75 6.01 3.01
C VAL A 591 -21.33 7.45 3.33
N VAL A 592 -20.67 7.68 4.47
CA VAL A 592 -20.24 9.04 4.84
C VAL A 592 -19.12 9.51 3.91
N ASN A 593 -18.19 8.66 3.52
CA ASN A 593 -17.12 9.02 2.58
C ASN A 593 -17.70 9.43 1.21
N ILE A 594 -18.67 8.69 0.67
CA ILE A 594 -19.36 9.07 -0.57
C ILE A 594 -19.98 10.47 -0.43
N ILE A 595 -20.67 10.74 0.68
CA ILE A 595 -21.28 12.05 0.93
C ILE A 595 -20.20 13.13 0.99
N VAL A 596 -19.10 12.91 1.70
CA VAL A 596 -17.99 13.87 1.80
C VAL A 596 -17.39 14.14 0.43
N LEU A 597 -17.05 13.10 -0.34
CA LEU A 597 -16.45 13.24 -1.67
C LEU A 597 -17.39 13.97 -2.64
N CYS A 598 -18.70 13.65 -2.63
CA CYS A 598 -19.68 14.38 -3.45
C CYS A 598 -19.85 15.84 -3.02
N LEU A 599 -19.70 16.19 -1.74
CA LEU A 599 -19.75 17.58 -1.30
C LEU A 599 -18.54 18.40 -1.76
N PHE A 600 -17.39 17.78 -1.94
CA PHE A 600 -16.20 18.44 -2.47
C PHE A 600 -16.14 18.48 -4.00
N SER A 601 -17.03 17.77 -4.70
CA SER A 601 -17.16 17.85 -6.16
C SER A 601 -18.16 18.92 -6.60
N LEU A 602 -18.96 19.49 -5.67
CA LEU A 602 -19.89 20.61 -5.93
C LEU A 602 -19.19 21.96 -5.83
#